data_1d117a762c8945e5014c61e61c065817
#
_entry.id   1d117a762c8945e5014c61e61c065817
#
_cell.length_a   1.000
_cell.length_b   1.000
_cell.length_c   1.000
_cell.angle_alpha   90.00
_cell.angle_beta   90.00
_cell.angle_gamma   90.00
#
_symmetry.space_group_name_H-M   'P 1'
#
loop_
_entity.id
_entity.type
_entity.pdbx_description
1 polymer ?
#
loop_
_entity_poly.entity_id
_entity_poly.type
_entity_poly.pdbx_seq_one_letter_code
_entity_poly.pdbx_strand_id
1 'polypeptide(L)'
;MKKKLTILLVLAIIVLVVAAAILLNRPYKPTSFVADGEIFSATVDNGNTLILDLDNDSKNREWSITQAPECFTSDFSTVTENCSEFHIIALNDGKGVMVFQCVLDDGTVEDYELTLSISRHQKTYLQIDSVSFEKTAA
;
A
#
# COMPACT_ATOMS: atom_id res chain seq x y z
N MET A 1 -23.62 -52.79 -12.98
CA MET A 1 -23.85 -51.74 -11.97
C MET A 1 -22.56 -51.29 -11.30
N LYS A 2 -21.66 -52.18 -10.91
CA LYS A 2 -20.38 -51.80 -10.24
C LYS A 2 -19.48 -50.91 -11.11
N LYS A 3 -19.42 -51.12 -12.44
CA LYS A 3 -18.61 -50.32 -13.36
C LYS A 3 -19.08 -48.86 -13.48
N LYS A 4 -20.40 -48.60 -13.48
CA LYS A 4 -20.95 -47.26 -13.56
C LYS A 4 -20.69 -46.46 -12.28
N LEU A 5 -20.78 -47.12 -11.13
CA LEU A 5 -20.50 -46.49 -9.86
C LEU A 5 -19.01 -46.10 -9.73
N THR A 6 -18.12 -46.98 -10.18
CA THR A 6 -16.67 -46.71 -10.19
C THR A 6 -16.30 -45.57 -11.10
N ILE A 7 -16.91 -45.46 -12.30
CA ILE A 7 -16.68 -44.36 -13.25
C ILE A 7 -17.17 -43.03 -12.64
N LEU A 8 -18.34 -43.02 -12.02
CA LEU A 8 -18.87 -41.83 -11.35
C LEU A 8 -17.95 -41.39 -10.20
N LEU A 9 -17.42 -42.28 -9.42
CA LEU A 9 -16.52 -41.97 -8.32
C LEU A 9 -15.17 -41.38 -8.83
N VAL A 10 -14.61 -41.93 -9.90
CA VAL A 10 -13.37 -41.45 -10.52
C VAL A 10 -13.60 -40.05 -11.07
N LEU A 11 -14.73 -39.78 -11.76
CA LEU A 11 -15.05 -38.46 -12.28
C LEU A 11 -15.21 -37.42 -11.16
N ALA A 12 -15.83 -37.78 -10.05
CA ALA A 12 -15.97 -36.91 -8.87
C ALA A 12 -14.60 -36.55 -8.28
N ILE A 13 -13.69 -37.48 -8.17
CA ILE A 13 -12.32 -37.23 -7.70
C ILE A 13 -11.57 -36.30 -8.64
N ILE A 14 -11.66 -36.49 -9.94
CA ILE A 14 -11.02 -35.62 -10.95
C ILE A 14 -11.54 -34.18 -10.83
N VAL A 15 -12.85 -33.98 -10.69
CA VAL A 15 -13.46 -32.66 -10.52
C VAL A 15 -12.95 -31.99 -9.25
N LEU A 16 -12.85 -32.71 -8.13
CA LEU A 16 -12.33 -32.19 -6.87
C LEU A 16 -10.87 -31.76 -6.98
N VAL A 17 -10.02 -32.56 -7.64
CA VAL A 17 -8.61 -32.25 -7.82
C VAL A 17 -8.42 -31.02 -8.70
N VAL A 18 -9.18 -30.90 -9.80
CA VAL A 18 -9.14 -29.73 -10.68
C VAL A 18 -9.62 -28.48 -9.96
N ALA A 19 -10.71 -28.56 -9.20
CA ALA A 19 -11.22 -27.44 -8.41
C ALA A 19 -10.21 -27.00 -7.35
N ALA A 20 -9.57 -27.93 -6.65
CA ALA A 20 -8.53 -27.63 -5.67
C ALA A 20 -7.31 -26.96 -6.33
N ALA A 21 -6.87 -27.45 -7.50
CA ALA A 21 -5.76 -26.87 -8.25
C ALA A 21 -6.07 -25.43 -8.69
N ILE A 22 -7.28 -25.16 -9.15
CA ILE A 22 -7.72 -23.79 -9.53
C ILE A 22 -7.72 -22.87 -8.31
N LEU A 23 -8.22 -23.31 -7.16
CA LEU A 23 -8.25 -22.52 -5.94
C LEU A 23 -6.84 -22.23 -5.40
N LEU A 24 -5.94 -23.22 -5.42
CA LEU A 24 -4.57 -23.09 -4.92
C LEU A 24 -3.69 -22.23 -5.83
N ASN A 25 -3.94 -22.23 -7.14
CA ASN A 25 -3.17 -21.49 -8.14
C ASN A 25 -3.86 -20.20 -8.58
N ARG A 26 -4.85 -19.75 -7.84
CA ARG A 26 -5.57 -18.50 -8.15
C ARG A 26 -4.59 -17.33 -8.12
N PRO A 27 -4.51 -16.51 -9.19
CA PRO A 27 -3.62 -15.36 -9.18
C PRO A 27 -4.03 -14.37 -8.08
N TYR A 28 -3.03 -13.79 -7.43
CA TYR A 28 -3.24 -12.78 -6.43
C TYR A 28 -3.83 -11.52 -7.05
N LYS A 29 -4.87 -10.97 -6.44
CA LYS A 29 -5.48 -9.70 -6.85
C LYS A 29 -5.09 -8.62 -5.85
N PRO A 30 -4.26 -7.65 -6.26
CA PRO A 30 -3.95 -6.51 -5.40
C PRO A 30 -5.20 -5.75 -4.99
N THR A 31 -5.23 -5.28 -3.76
CA THR A 31 -6.34 -4.50 -3.23
C THR A 31 -6.05 -3.01 -3.28
N SER A 32 -7.12 -2.22 -3.39
CA SER A 32 -7.06 -0.75 -3.33
C SER A 32 -7.88 -0.29 -2.14
N PHE A 33 -7.40 0.73 -1.44
CA PHE A 33 -8.10 1.30 -0.28
C PHE A 33 -7.67 2.74 -0.04
N VAL A 34 -8.41 3.46 0.81
CA VAL A 34 -8.14 4.85 1.17
C VAL A 34 -8.00 4.96 2.69
N ALA A 35 -6.99 5.69 3.13
CA ALA A 35 -6.80 6.04 4.54
C ALA A 35 -6.70 7.57 4.65
N ASP A 36 -7.59 8.19 5.39
CA ASP A 36 -7.68 9.64 5.52
C ASP A 36 -7.44 10.11 6.95
N GLY A 37 -6.91 11.34 7.07
CA GLY A 37 -6.81 12.06 8.32
C GLY A 37 -7.15 13.53 8.12
N GLU A 38 -6.91 14.38 9.12
CA GLU A 38 -7.24 15.81 9.03
C GLU A 38 -6.39 16.54 7.99
N ILE A 39 -5.12 16.16 7.85
CA ILE A 39 -4.15 16.85 6.99
C ILE A 39 -3.64 15.99 5.85
N PHE A 40 -4.13 14.76 5.72
CA PHE A 40 -3.66 13.84 4.69
C PHE A 40 -4.78 12.98 4.12
N SER A 41 -4.57 12.55 2.88
CA SER A 41 -5.34 11.50 2.24
C SER A 41 -4.36 10.54 1.56
N ALA A 42 -4.46 9.27 1.87
CA ALA A 42 -3.59 8.23 1.33
C ALA A 42 -4.43 7.21 0.57
N THR A 43 -4.17 7.08 -0.73
CA THR A 43 -4.88 6.14 -1.60
C THR A 43 -3.92 5.07 -2.09
N VAL A 44 -4.18 3.83 -1.75
CA VAL A 44 -3.44 2.67 -2.27
C VAL A 44 -4.12 2.22 -3.55
N ASP A 45 -3.37 2.20 -4.65
CA ASP A 45 -3.85 1.78 -5.96
C ASP A 45 -3.07 0.55 -6.43
N ASN A 46 -3.78 -0.50 -6.86
CA ASN A 46 -3.22 -1.77 -7.31
C ASN A 46 -2.20 -2.38 -6.35
N GLY A 47 -2.41 -2.18 -5.06
CA GLY A 47 -1.66 -2.83 -4.00
C GLY A 47 -0.27 -2.26 -3.71
N ASN A 48 0.50 -1.84 -4.69
CA ASN A 48 1.92 -1.49 -4.52
C ASN A 48 2.24 0.00 -4.63
N THR A 49 1.26 0.82 -4.99
CA THR A 49 1.44 2.26 -5.18
C THR A 49 0.54 3.01 -4.22
N LEU A 50 1.10 4.02 -3.58
CA LEU A 50 0.38 4.92 -2.68
C LEU A 50 0.47 6.33 -3.21
N ILE A 51 -0.67 7.01 -3.29
CA ILE A 51 -0.73 8.44 -3.54
C ILE A 51 -1.04 9.12 -2.21
N LEU A 52 -0.08 9.85 -1.69
CA LEU A 52 -0.20 10.59 -0.44
C LEU A 52 -0.39 12.07 -0.73
N ASP A 53 -1.57 12.58 -0.40
CA ASP A 53 -1.89 14.00 -0.51
C ASP A 53 -1.79 14.66 0.86
N LEU A 54 -0.93 15.66 0.98
CA LEU A 54 -0.73 16.42 2.20
C LEU A 54 -1.28 17.83 2.04
N ASP A 55 -2.01 18.29 3.04
CA ASP A 55 -2.61 19.64 3.03
C ASP A 55 -1.53 20.70 3.18
N ASN A 56 -1.46 21.63 2.23
CA ASN A 56 -0.52 22.74 2.24
C ASN A 56 -1.05 23.99 2.97
N ASP A 57 -2.30 23.96 3.39
CA ASP A 57 -2.95 25.08 4.10
C ASP A 57 -2.69 26.42 3.38
N SER A 58 -3.06 26.49 2.09
CA SER A 58 -2.88 27.67 1.24
C SER A 58 -1.44 28.21 1.24
N LYS A 59 -0.47 27.31 1.11
CA LYS A 59 0.99 27.56 1.14
C LYS A 59 1.57 27.84 2.54
N ASN A 60 0.80 27.70 3.60
CA ASN A 60 1.30 27.89 4.96
C ASN A 60 2.10 26.69 5.45
N ARG A 61 2.08 25.57 4.71
CA ARG A 61 2.87 24.36 4.99
C ARG A 61 3.71 23.99 3.79
N GLU A 62 4.94 23.66 4.05
CA GLU A 62 5.87 23.13 3.04
C GLU A 62 6.38 21.76 3.49
N TRP A 63 6.17 20.74 2.65
CA TRP A 63 6.49 19.36 2.96
C TRP A 63 7.72 18.88 2.23
N SER A 64 8.57 18.15 2.91
CA SER A 64 9.72 17.47 2.32
C SER A 64 9.96 16.13 2.99
N ILE A 65 10.62 15.21 2.26
CA ILE A 65 11.01 13.92 2.80
C ILE A 65 12.44 14.04 3.33
N THR A 66 12.64 13.75 4.61
CA THR A 66 13.95 13.82 5.24
C THR A 66 14.59 12.45 5.45
N GLN A 67 13.79 11.39 5.49
CA GLN A 67 14.29 10.04 5.66
C GLN A 67 13.38 9.06 4.95
N ALA A 68 13.95 8.10 4.22
CA ALA A 68 13.22 7.05 3.52
C ALA A 68 13.72 5.68 3.96
N PRO A 69 12.82 4.68 4.13
CA PRO A 69 13.20 3.31 4.45
C PRO A 69 13.64 2.56 3.18
N GLU A 70 14.08 1.31 3.35
CA GLU A 70 14.50 0.47 2.23
C GLU A 70 13.33 -0.18 1.49
N CYS A 71 12.19 -0.38 2.17
CA CYS A 71 11.07 -1.14 1.61
C CYS A 71 10.13 -0.32 0.74
N PHE A 72 10.21 1.00 0.75
CA PHE A 72 9.44 1.86 -0.16
C PHE A 72 10.13 3.22 -0.35
N THR A 73 9.79 3.90 -1.44
CA THR A 73 10.36 5.21 -1.77
C THR A 73 9.33 6.08 -2.49
N SER A 74 9.62 7.37 -2.58
CA SER A 74 8.86 8.29 -3.41
C SER A 74 9.55 8.43 -4.76
N ASP A 75 8.83 8.18 -5.86
CA ASP A 75 9.36 8.29 -7.21
C ASP A 75 8.94 9.57 -7.93
N PHE A 76 7.94 10.25 -7.40
CA PHE A 76 7.39 11.46 -8.02
C PHE A 76 6.67 12.31 -6.98
N SER A 77 6.76 13.63 -7.12
CA SER A 77 5.98 14.56 -6.28
C SER A 77 5.52 15.76 -7.09
N THR A 78 4.33 16.28 -6.73
CA THR A 78 3.76 17.51 -7.30
C THR A 78 3.31 18.40 -6.17
N VAL A 79 3.52 19.71 -6.31
CA VAL A 79 3.11 20.68 -5.31
C VAL A 79 2.17 21.69 -5.96
N THR A 80 1.00 21.88 -5.35
CA THR A 80 0.06 22.93 -5.69
C THR A 80 -0.10 23.87 -4.50
N GLU A 81 -0.89 24.91 -4.64
CA GLU A 81 -1.18 25.83 -3.55
C GLU A 81 -1.82 25.13 -2.35
N ASN A 82 -2.70 24.17 -2.61
CA ASN A 82 -3.51 23.51 -1.58
C ASN A 82 -2.98 22.17 -1.14
N CYS A 83 -2.15 21.52 -1.93
CA CYS A 83 -1.80 20.13 -1.73
C CYS A 83 -0.38 19.80 -2.22
N SER A 84 0.34 19.00 -1.44
CA SER A 84 1.56 18.33 -1.89
C SER A 84 1.25 16.86 -2.07
N GLU A 85 1.42 16.35 -3.29
CA GLU A 85 1.14 14.97 -3.66
C GLU A 85 2.43 14.20 -3.84
N PHE A 86 2.57 13.10 -3.11
CA PHE A 86 3.72 12.21 -3.20
C PHE A 86 3.28 10.85 -3.72
N HIS A 87 3.93 10.38 -4.77
CA HIS A 87 3.72 9.04 -5.32
C HIS A 87 4.74 8.11 -4.70
N ILE A 88 4.27 7.16 -3.92
CA ILE A 88 5.10 6.24 -3.16
C ILE A 88 4.94 4.84 -3.70
N ILE A 89 6.06 4.16 -3.94
CA ILE A 89 6.09 2.81 -4.48
C ILE A 89 6.71 1.84 -3.49
N ALA A 90 6.11 0.66 -3.37
CA ALA A 90 6.65 -0.44 -2.59
C ALA A 90 7.83 -1.06 -3.34
N LEU A 91 8.94 -1.27 -2.67
CA LEU A 91 10.15 -1.87 -3.22
C LEU A 91 10.39 -3.28 -2.70
N ASN A 92 10.00 -3.54 -1.46
CA ASN A 92 10.18 -4.84 -0.82
C ASN A 92 9.14 -5.02 0.29
N ASP A 93 8.94 -6.26 0.71
CA ASP A 93 8.09 -6.57 1.87
C ASP A 93 8.77 -6.12 3.17
N GLY A 94 7.95 -5.85 4.17
CA GLY A 94 8.41 -5.42 5.47
C GLY A 94 7.61 -4.23 6.00
N LYS A 95 8.03 -3.72 7.13
CA LYS A 95 7.46 -2.53 7.75
C LYS A 95 8.52 -1.43 7.74
N GLY A 96 8.17 -0.27 7.22
CA GLY A 96 9.10 0.86 7.13
C GLY A 96 8.44 2.17 7.52
N VAL A 97 9.28 3.15 7.82
CA VAL A 97 8.86 4.49 8.19
C VAL A 97 9.58 5.51 7.31
N MET A 98 8.81 6.38 6.67
CA MET A 98 9.29 7.52 5.92
C MET A 98 9.01 8.77 6.73
N VAL A 99 10.02 9.62 6.93
CA VAL A 99 9.87 10.84 7.71
C VAL A 99 9.67 12.02 6.79
N PHE A 100 8.60 12.76 7.05
CA PHE A 100 8.27 14.01 6.37
C PHE A 100 8.51 15.16 7.33
N GLN A 101 9.10 16.21 6.82
CA GLN A 101 9.24 17.47 7.52
C GLN A 101 8.25 18.47 6.97
N CYS A 102 7.50 19.10 7.87
CA CYS A 102 6.58 20.18 7.53
C CYS A 102 7.13 21.49 8.12
N VAL A 103 7.38 22.47 7.26
CA VAL A 103 7.79 23.79 7.69
C VAL A 103 6.59 24.73 7.55
N LEU A 104 6.20 25.33 8.67
CA LEU A 104 5.10 26.28 8.72
C LEU A 104 5.59 27.68 8.30
N ASP A 105 4.65 28.55 7.96
CA ASP A 105 4.95 29.92 7.51
C ASP A 105 5.65 30.79 8.56
N ASP A 106 5.50 30.44 9.85
CA ASP A 106 6.21 31.11 10.96
C ASP A 106 7.62 30.54 11.21
N GLY A 107 8.04 29.55 10.42
CA GLY A 107 9.33 28.89 10.58
C GLY A 107 9.31 27.69 11.51
N THR A 108 8.19 27.37 12.15
CA THR A 108 8.04 26.18 12.98
C THR A 108 8.19 24.92 12.15
N VAL A 109 8.92 23.95 12.65
CA VAL A 109 9.17 22.66 11.98
C VAL A 109 8.46 21.56 12.72
N GLU A 110 7.70 20.76 12.01
CA GLU A 110 7.00 19.58 12.52
C GLU A 110 7.41 18.35 11.72
N ASP A 111 7.65 17.24 12.41
CA ASP A 111 7.97 15.97 11.75
C ASP A 111 6.76 15.02 11.81
N TYR A 112 6.56 14.30 10.72
CA TYR A 112 5.50 13.31 10.57
C TYR A 112 6.09 12.00 10.09
N GLU A 113 5.51 10.91 10.51
CA GLU A 113 5.93 9.56 10.10
C GLU A 113 4.86 8.89 9.26
N LEU A 114 5.23 8.47 8.06
CA LEU A 114 4.44 7.59 7.22
C LEU A 114 4.93 6.17 7.46
N THR A 115 4.09 5.35 8.07
CA THR A 115 4.38 3.94 8.32
C THR A 115 3.57 3.06 7.39
N LEU A 116 4.26 2.19 6.65
CA LEU A 116 3.63 1.21 5.77
C LEU A 116 4.02 -0.19 6.20
N SER A 117 3.05 -1.11 6.16
CA SER A 117 3.29 -2.55 6.22
C SER A 117 3.07 -3.11 4.83
N ILE A 118 4.05 -3.83 4.30
CA ILE A 118 4.04 -4.36 2.95
C ILE A 118 4.24 -5.86 3.02
N SER A 119 3.37 -6.62 2.37
CA SER A 119 3.48 -8.07 2.25
C SER A 119 3.79 -8.46 0.81
N ARG A 120 4.38 -9.64 0.64
CA ARG A 120 4.71 -10.21 -0.66
C ARG A 120 3.82 -11.41 -0.93
N HIS A 121 3.21 -11.43 -2.10
CA HIS A 121 2.32 -12.50 -2.55
C HIS A 121 2.84 -13.11 -3.86
N GLN A 122 2.79 -14.41 -3.97
CA GLN A 122 3.19 -15.14 -5.19
C GLN A 122 4.56 -14.72 -5.73
N LYS A 123 5.50 -14.42 -4.84
CA LYS A 123 6.89 -13.99 -5.12
C LYS A 123 7.06 -12.65 -5.84
N THR A 124 6.06 -12.21 -6.61
CA THR A 124 6.20 -11.03 -7.49
C THR A 124 5.32 -9.84 -7.12
N TYR A 125 4.27 -10.06 -6.32
CA TYR A 125 3.31 -9.01 -5.99
C TYR A 125 3.59 -8.46 -4.60
N LEU A 126 3.73 -7.13 -4.52
CA LEU A 126 3.81 -6.40 -3.26
C LEU A 126 2.47 -5.74 -2.97
N GLN A 127 2.00 -5.88 -1.74
CA GLN A 127 0.76 -5.29 -1.28
C GLN A 127 1.04 -4.41 -0.07
N ILE A 128 0.63 -3.15 -0.16
CA ILE A 128 0.60 -2.25 1.00
C ILE A 128 -0.62 -2.66 1.82
N ASP A 129 -0.41 -3.22 3.00
CA ASP A 129 -1.46 -3.76 3.85
C ASP A 129 -2.05 -2.71 4.79
N SER A 130 -1.22 -1.77 5.24
CA SER A 130 -1.66 -0.72 6.15
C SER A 130 -0.86 0.56 5.94
N VAL A 131 -1.52 1.68 6.21
CA VAL A 131 -0.97 3.03 6.11
C VAL A 131 -1.28 3.79 7.38
N SER A 132 -0.27 4.42 7.95
CA SER A 132 -0.41 5.32 9.09
C SER A 132 0.43 6.57 8.83
N PHE A 133 -0.13 7.73 9.07
CA PHE A 133 0.56 9.02 8.94
C PHE A 133 0.29 9.85 10.19
N GLU A 134 1.32 10.05 11.00
CA GLU A 134 1.17 10.68 12.32
C GLU A 134 2.30 11.66 12.59
N LYS A 135 1.96 12.73 13.30
CA LYS A 135 2.94 13.66 13.81
C LYS A 135 3.77 12.98 14.91
N THR A 136 5.10 13.09 14.80
CA THR A 136 5.97 12.58 15.86
C THR A 136 5.83 13.42 17.10
N ALA A 137 5.78 12.76 18.26
CA ALA A 137 5.80 13.45 19.54
C ALA A 137 7.16 14.15 19.72
N ALA A 138 7.11 15.46 19.84
CA ALA A 138 8.31 16.25 20.10
C ALA A 138 8.79 16.04 21.54
#